data_ead947a1e6e61aded03329ac7e260541
#
_entry.id   ead947a1e6e61aded03329ac7e260541
#
_cell.length_a   1.000
_cell.length_b   1.000
_cell.length_c   1.000
_cell.angle_alpha   90.00
_cell.angle_beta   90.00
_cell.angle_gamma   90.00
#
_symmetry.space_group_name_H-M   'P 1'
#
loop_
_entity.id
_entity.type
_entity.pdbx_description
1 polymer ?
#
loop_
_entity_poly.entity_id
_entity_poly.type
_entity_poly.pdbx_seq_one_letter_code
_entity_poly.pdbx_strand_id
1 'polypeptide(L)'
;LDAHPIYMATAHIWDEEFRLRVIQHQRRRGGQWENIEEERQLSEHCIYNKVCVIDCLTLWYTNFFYGDGKNTAEEIDVQEVLRNLKDEFERFTQQEATFIFVTNEIGSGGVSDHLLQRKFTDLEGWMNQYVAQRADEVILMVAGIPVKIK
;
A
#
# COMPACT_ATOMS: atom_id res chain seq x y z
N LEU A 1 -19.00 13.50 -2.07
CA LEU A 1 -17.58 13.23 -2.34
C LEU A 1 -16.77 14.47 -1.98
N ASP A 2 -15.59 14.27 -1.40
CA ASP A 2 -14.68 15.35 -1.01
C ASP A 2 -14.29 16.21 -2.23
N ALA A 3 -14.30 17.54 -2.07
CA ALA A 3 -13.92 18.47 -3.14
C ALA A 3 -12.40 18.45 -3.41
N HIS A 4 -11.60 18.05 -2.41
CA HIS A 4 -10.14 17.99 -2.47
C HIS A 4 -9.64 16.68 -1.84
N PRO A 5 -9.84 15.53 -2.51
CA PRO A 5 -9.37 14.25 -2.01
C PRO A 5 -7.85 14.16 -2.03
N ILE A 6 -7.29 13.37 -1.11
CA ILE A 6 -5.86 13.11 -1.02
C ILE A 6 -5.52 11.84 -1.81
N TYR A 7 -4.46 11.92 -2.59
CA TYR A 7 -3.80 10.76 -3.18
C TYR A 7 -2.42 10.60 -2.53
N MET A 8 -2.29 9.53 -1.75
CA MET A 8 -1.05 9.20 -1.06
C MET A 8 -0.33 8.09 -1.83
N ALA A 9 0.78 8.47 -2.47
CA ALA A 9 1.63 7.55 -3.23
C ALA A 9 2.71 6.98 -2.31
N THR A 10 2.82 5.67 -2.28
CA THR A 10 3.77 4.94 -1.40
C THR A 10 5.00 4.44 -2.13
N ALA A 11 5.10 4.75 -3.41
CA ALA A 11 6.16 4.23 -4.26
C ALA A 11 7.52 4.87 -3.96
N HIS A 12 8.54 4.04 -3.67
CA HIS A 12 9.93 4.48 -3.74
C HIS A 12 10.36 4.59 -5.21
N ILE A 13 11.01 5.69 -5.58
CA ILE A 13 11.46 5.92 -6.96
C ILE A 13 12.84 5.28 -7.14
N TRP A 14 12.88 4.08 -7.75
CA TRP A 14 14.09 3.30 -7.97
C TRP A 14 14.92 3.78 -9.16
N ASP A 15 14.24 4.27 -10.22
CA ASP A 15 14.88 4.67 -11.47
C ASP A 15 14.07 5.73 -12.22
N GLU A 16 14.63 6.21 -13.34
CA GLU A 16 14.03 7.26 -14.17
C GLU A 16 12.77 6.77 -14.91
N GLU A 17 12.69 5.50 -15.31
CA GLU A 17 11.49 4.95 -15.94
C GLU A 17 10.32 4.98 -14.97
N PHE A 18 10.57 4.56 -13.72
CA PHE A 18 9.56 4.56 -12.69
C PHE A 18 9.12 5.99 -12.32
N ARG A 19 10.06 6.93 -12.26
CA ARG A 19 9.76 8.35 -12.07
C ARG A 19 8.83 8.91 -13.15
N LEU A 20 9.06 8.55 -14.40
CA LEU A 20 8.20 8.98 -15.51
C LEU A 20 6.78 8.39 -15.40
N ARG A 21 6.63 7.15 -14.92
CA ARG A 21 5.32 6.55 -14.62
C ARG A 21 4.58 7.32 -13.54
N VAL A 22 5.25 7.67 -12.45
CA VAL A 22 4.67 8.48 -11.37
C VAL A 22 4.16 9.83 -11.90
N ILE A 23 4.97 10.54 -12.70
CA ILE A 23 4.57 11.81 -13.33
C ILE A 23 3.34 11.64 -14.23
N GLN A 24 3.30 10.58 -15.04
CA GLN A 24 2.14 10.30 -15.90
C GLN A 24 0.87 10.04 -15.06
N HIS A 25 0.98 9.30 -13.96
CA HIS A 25 -0.11 9.07 -13.03
C HIS A 25 -0.60 10.37 -12.36
N GLN A 26 0.32 11.24 -11.93
CA GLN A 26 -0.03 12.55 -11.37
C GLN A 26 -0.80 13.42 -12.39
N ARG A 27 -0.34 13.47 -13.65
CA ARG A 27 -1.00 14.24 -14.72
C ARG A 27 -2.42 13.77 -15.03
N ARG A 28 -2.71 12.46 -14.89
CA ARG A 28 -4.05 11.90 -15.15
C ARG A 28 -5.08 12.27 -14.09
N ARG A 29 -4.66 12.56 -12.86
CA ARG A 29 -5.55 12.83 -11.72
C ARG A 29 -6.20 14.22 -11.76
N GLY A 30 -5.60 15.17 -12.47
CA GLY A 30 -6.08 16.55 -12.50
C GLY A 30 -5.78 17.35 -11.22
N GLY A 31 -6.09 18.64 -11.24
CA GLY A 31 -5.69 19.59 -10.18
C GLY A 31 -6.53 19.55 -8.90
N GLN A 32 -7.56 18.70 -8.83
CA GLN A 32 -8.42 18.59 -7.64
C GLN A 32 -7.83 17.68 -6.54
N TRP A 33 -6.80 16.88 -6.87
CA TRP A 33 -6.17 15.98 -5.93
C TRP A 33 -5.02 16.66 -5.18
N GLU A 34 -5.03 16.56 -3.87
CA GLU A 34 -3.85 16.81 -3.06
C GLU A 34 -2.95 15.58 -3.16
N ASN A 35 -1.69 15.76 -3.59
CA ASN A 35 -0.74 14.65 -3.73
C ASN A 35 0.23 14.64 -2.56
N ILE A 36 0.33 13.51 -1.87
CA ILE A 36 1.29 13.23 -0.81
C ILE A 36 2.16 12.05 -1.28
N GLU A 37 3.47 12.19 -1.17
CA GLU A 37 4.42 11.10 -1.39
C GLU A 37 4.97 10.68 -0.03
N GLU A 38 4.63 9.47 0.42
CA GLU A 38 5.05 8.95 1.71
C GLU A 38 5.32 7.45 1.62
N GLU A 39 6.56 7.06 1.86
CA GLU A 39 7.01 5.68 1.68
C GLU A 39 6.67 4.78 2.87
N ARG A 40 6.61 5.30 4.10
CA ARG A 40 6.50 4.49 5.32
C ARG A 40 5.57 5.02 6.39
N GLN A 41 5.69 6.31 6.72
CA GLN A 41 5.09 6.92 7.92
C GLN A 41 3.77 7.63 7.58
N LEU A 42 2.79 6.87 7.07
CA LEU A 42 1.49 7.40 6.64
C LEU A 42 0.80 8.19 7.77
N SER A 43 0.99 7.77 9.02
CA SER A 43 0.36 8.38 10.20
C SER A 43 0.90 9.77 10.55
N GLU A 44 2.03 10.21 9.98
CA GLU A 44 2.54 11.57 10.17
C GLU A 44 1.74 12.63 9.39
N HIS A 45 0.91 12.20 8.43
CA HIS A 45 0.09 13.08 7.62
C HIS A 45 -1.32 13.21 8.19
N CYS A 46 -1.77 14.46 8.37
CA CYS A 46 -3.13 14.75 8.83
C CYS A 46 -4.11 14.69 7.66
N ILE A 47 -5.04 13.73 7.72
CA ILE A 47 -6.08 13.53 6.68
C ILE A 47 -7.50 13.63 7.24
N TYR A 48 -7.65 14.30 8.38
CA TYR A 48 -8.93 14.44 9.09
C TYR A 48 -10.04 15.00 8.19
N ASN A 49 -11.21 14.34 8.20
CA ASN A 49 -12.39 14.66 7.37
C ASN A 49 -12.14 14.65 5.84
N LYS A 50 -11.11 13.94 5.36
CA LYS A 50 -10.79 13.79 3.94
C LYS A 50 -11.12 12.40 3.40
N VAL A 51 -11.23 12.32 2.09
CA VAL A 51 -11.10 11.05 1.36
C VAL A 51 -9.65 10.88 0.95
N CYS A 52 -9.02 9.79 1.38
CA CYS A 52 -7.63 9.49 1.08
C CYS A 52 -7.52 8.15 0.34
N VAL A 53 -6.94 8.20 -0.85
CA VAL A 53 -6.56 7.01 -1.64
C VAL A 53 -5.10 6.71 -1.39
N ILE A 54 -4.79 5.50 -0.94
CA ILE A 54 -3.44 4.99 -0.73
C ILE A 54 -3.08 4.03 -1.88
N ASP A 55 -2.13 4.42 -2.72
CA ASP A 55 -1.70 3.66 -3.90
C ASP A 55 -0.18 3.43 -3.88
N CYS A 56 0.23 2.23 -3.49
CA CYS A 56 -0.55 1.07 -3.08
C CYS A 56 0.06 0.41 -1.83
N LEU A 57 -0.73 -0.43 -1.17
CA LEU A 57 -0.25 -1.15 0.01
C LEU A 57 0.90 -2.11 -0.33
N THR A 58 0.90 -2.75 -1.50
CA THR A 58 1.99 -3.64 -1.94
C THR A 58 3.35 -2.93 -1.94
N LEU A 59 3.42 -1.70 -2.48
CA LEU A 59 4.66 -0.91 -2.47
C LEU A 59 4.99 -0.40 -1.06
N TRP A 60 3.99 -0.04 -0.28
CA TRP A 60 4.17 0.31 1.12
C TRP A 60 4.77 -0.85 1.93
N TYR A 61 4.26 -2.09 1.75
CA TYR A 61 4.85 -3.29 2.37
C TYR A 61 6.27 -3.54 1.90
N THR A 62 6.55 -3.31 0.61
CA THR A 62 7.89 -3.42 0.03
C THR A 62 8.91 -2.52 0.73
N ASN A 63 8.53 -1.28 1.02
CA ASN A 63 9.39 -0.30 1.69
C ASN A 63 9.76 -0.73 3.13
N PHE A 64 8.85 -1.40 3.85
CA PHE A 64 9.12 -1.97 5.16
C PHE A 64 9.95 -3.27 5.06
N PHE A 65 9.63 -4.11 4.09
CA PHE A 65 10.24 -5.41 3.92
C PHE A 65 11.73 -5.34 3.56
N TYR A 66 12.08 -4.49 2.61
CA TYR A 66 13.48 -4.31 2.20
C TYR A 66 14.24 -3.35 3.11
N GLY A 67 13.57 -2.51 3.87
CA GLY A 67 14.21 -1.54 4.75
C GLY A 67 15.18 -0.65 3.96
N ASP A 68 16.43 -0.58 4.46
CA ASP A 68 17.51 0.17 3.80
C ASP A 68 18.22 -0.65 2.70
N GLY A 69 17.66 -1.78 2.29
CA GLY A 69 18.18 -2.63 1.22
C GLY A 69 19.46 -3.39 1.57
N LYS A 70 19.81 -3.48 2.86
CA LYS A 70 21.06 -4.11 3.33
C LYS A 70 20.88 -5.53 3.84
N ASN A 71 19.63 -5.97 4.06
CA ASN A 71 19.34 -7.26 4.63
C ASN A 71 19.30 -8.36 3.56
N THR A 72 19.88 -9.52 3.87
CA THR A 72 19.72 -10.73 3.06
C THR A 72 18.34 -11.35 3.30
N ALA A 73 17.93 -12.26 2.43
CA ALA A 73 16.64 -12.95 2.58
C ALA A 73 16.53 -13.71 3.92
N GLU A 74 17.62 -14.22 4.44
CA GLU A 74 17.71 -14.95 5.70
C GLU A 74 17.54 -14.02 6.91
N GLU A 75 18.04 -12.80 6.83
CA GLU A 75 18.06 -11.81 7.92
C GLU A 75 16.70 -11.11 8.10
N ILE A 76 15.83 -11.11 7.10
CA ILE A 76 14.51 -10.46 7.21
C ILE A 76 13.61 -11.25 8.15
N ASP A 77 13.28 -10.67 9.30
CA ASP A 77 12.23 -11.17 10.21
C ASP A 77 10.87 -10.68 9.74
N VAL A 78 10.15 -11.53 9.01
CA VAL A 78 8.82 -11.24 8.47
C VAL A 78 7.82 -10.89 9.57
N GLN A 79 7.95 -11.51 10.76
CA GLN A 79 7.03 -11.24 11.87
C GLN A 79 7.27 -9.88 12.50
N GLU A 80 8.50 -9.41 12.55
CA GLU A 80 8.83 -8.06 12.98
C GLU A 80 8.30 -7.03 11.98
N VAL A 81 8.53 -7.24 10.68
CA VAL A 81 7.99 -6.37 9.62
C VAL A 81 6.46 -6.30 9.69
N LEU A 82 5.79 -7.45 9.87
CA LEU A 82 4.34 -7.53 9.99
C LEU A 82 3.82 -6.74 11.20
N ARG A 83 4.50 -6.81 12.35
CA ARG A 83 4.11 -6.02 13.53
C ARG A 83 4.23 -4.52 13.25
N ASN A 84 5.35 -4.09 12.69
CA ASN A 84 5.60 -2.67 12.38
C ASN A 84 4.57 -2.11 11.39
N LEU A 85 4.21 -2.88 10.36
CA LEU A 85 3.17 -2.52 9.40
C LEU A 85 1.79 -2.40 10.05
N LYS A 86 1.42 -3.34 10.92
CA LYS A 86 0.15 -3.28 11.66
C LYS A 86 0.08 -2.08 12.58
N ASP A 87 1.15 -1.79 13.30
CA ASP A 87 1.22 -0.66 14.22
C ASP A 87 1.09 0.68 13.48
N GLU A 88 1.73 0.81 12.30
CA GLU A 88 1.61 2.01 11.47
C GLU A 88 0.22 2.13 10.85
N PHE A 89 -0.35 1.03 10.35
CA PHE A 89 -1.70 0.99 9.81
C PHE A 89 -2.74 1.42 10.86
N GLU A 90 -2.64 0.90 12.08
CA GLU A 90 -3.56 1.27 13.17
C GLU A 90 -3.44 2.75 13.54
N ARG A 91 -2.22 3.30 13.64
CA ARG A 91 -2.03 4.73 13.90
C ARG A 91 -2.64 5.59 12.78
N PHE A 92 -2.41 5.21 11.53
CA PHE A 92 -2.91 5.95 10.38
C PHE A 92 -4.43 5.96 10.32
N THR A 93 -5.07 4.80 10.54
CA THR A 93 -6.52 4.63 10.44
C THR A 93 -7.32 5.07 11.68
N GLN A 94 -6.65 5.52 12.75
CA GLN A 94 -7.34 6.17 13.90
C GLN A 94 -7.92 7.53 13.55
N GLN A 95 -7.50 8.14 12.46
CA GLN A 95 -8.02 9.43 12.01
C GLN A 95 -9.46 9.26 11.47
N GLU A 96 -10.31 10.23 11.76
CA GLU A 96 -11.66 10.29 11.19
C GLU A 96 -11.57 10.73 9.72
N ALA A 97 -11.57 9.76 8.81
CA ALA A 97 -11.41 9.95 7.37
C ALA A 97 -12.04 8.79 6.60
N THR A 98 -12.22 8.95 5.28
CA THR A 98 -12.56 7.85 4.39
C THR A 98 -11.30 7.35 3.71
N PHE A 99 -10.92 6.11 3.98
CA PHE A 99 -9.74 5.47 3.40
C PHE A 99 -10.11 4.58 2.24
N ILE A 100 -9.35 4.67 1.15
CA ILE A 100 -9.43 3.76 0.00
C ILE A 100 -8.04 3.17 -0.21
N PHE A 101 -7.86 1.90 0.15
CA PHE A 101 -6.60 1.19 0.01
C PHE A 101 -6.58 0.39 -1.30
N VAL A 102 -5.56 0.63 -2.12
CA VAL A 102 -5.28 -0.17 -3.32
C VAL A 102 -4.22 -1.20 -2.98
N THR A 103 -4.44 -2.46 -3.32
CA THR A 103 -3.48 -3.55 -3.10
C THR A 103 -3.51 -4.56 -4.26
N ASN A 104 -2.58 -5.49 -4.27
CA ASN A 104 -2.51 -6.61 -5.20
C ASN A 104 -2.72 -7.94 -4.46
N GLU A 105 -3.08 -8.98 -5.21
CA GLU A 105 -3.16 -10.36 -4.75
C GLU A 105 -2.06 -11.19 -5.42
N ILE A 106 -0.80 -10.97 -5.01
CA ILE A 106 0.36 -11.63 -5.63
C ILE A 106 0.40 -13.14 -5.34
N GLY A 107 -0.21 -13.60 -4.25
CA GLY A 107 -0.32 -15.01 -3.90
C GLY A 107 -1.06 -15.85 -4.94
N SER A 108 -1.90 -15.24 -5.78
CA SER A 108 -2.58 -15.90 -6.89
C SER A 108 -1.63 -16.33 -8.02
N GLY A 109 -0.39 -15.83 -8.05
CA GLY A 109 0.64 -16.16 -9.05
C GLY A 109 1.37 -17.48 -8.80
N GLY A 110 1.07 -18.20 -7.71
CA GLY A 110 1.74 -19.44 -7.33
C GLY A 110 2.90 -19.24 -6.36
N VAL A 111 3.65 -20.31 -6.10
CA VAL A 111 4.76 -20.33 -5.13
C VAL A 111 6.10 -20.19 -5.85
N SER A 112 6.87 -19.17 -5.50
CA SER A 112 8.19 -18.90 -6.07
C SER A 112 9.27 -19.82 -5.48
N ASP A 113 10.30 -20.19 -6.27
CA ASP A 113 11.53 -20.88 -5.80
C ASP A 113 12.45 -19.95 -5.02
N HIS A 114 12.28 -18.64 -5.12
CA HIS A 114 13.10 -17.67 -4.40
C HIS A 114 12.56 -17.43 -2.98
N LEU A 115 13.40 -17.65 -1.97
CA LEU A 115 13.05 -17.46 -0.55
C LEU A 115 12.50 -16.05 -0.28
N LEU A 116 13.17 -15.04 -0.80
CA LEU A 116 12.80 -13.63 -0.61
C LEU A 116 11.37 -13.36 -1.11
N GLN A 117 11.06 -13.88 -2.30
CA GLN A 117 9.72 -13.72 -2.90
C GLN A 117 8.65 -14.44 -2.07
N ARG A 118 8.94 -15.66 -1.56
CA ARG A 118 7.98 -16.37 -0.69
C ARG A 118 7.71 -15.60 0.59
N LYS A 119 8.77 -15.11 1.27
CA LYS A 119 8.64 -14.29 2.48
C LYS A 119 7.79 -13.03 2.25
N PHE A 120 8.02 -12.36 1.12
CA PHE A 120 7.22 -11.17 0.76
C PHE A 120 5.76 -11.52 0.45
N THR A 121 5.53 -12.60 -0.29
CA THR A 121 4.17 -13.09 -0.61
C THR A 121 3.38 -13.43 0.67
N ASP A 122 4.03 -14.07 1.64
CA ASP A 122 3.42 -14.38 2.94
C ASP A 122 3.07 -13.10 3.71
N LEU A 123 4.01 -12.15 3.78
CA LEU A 123 3.81 -10.85 4.43
C LEU A 123 2.61 -10.10 3.83
N GLU A 124 2.57 -9.98 2.50
CA GLU A 124 1.50 -9.28 1.80
C GLU A 124 0.15 -9.96 2.05
N GLY A 125 0.09 -11.30 1.95
CA GLY A 125 -1.12 -12.05 2.21
C GLY A 125 -1.66 -11.83 3.62
N TRP A 126 -0.80 -11.85 4.65
CA TRP A 126 -1.20 -11.59 6.04
C TRP A 126 -1.64 -10.14 6.25
N MET A 127 -0.95 -9.17 5.64
CA MET A 127 -1.37 -7.77 5.73
C MET A 127 -2.67 -7.51 4.97
N ASN A 128 -2.86 -8.07 3.78
CA ASN A 128 -4.10 -7.94 3.02
C ASN A 128 -5.29 -8.51 3.81
N GLN A 129 -5.13 -9.67 4.45
CA GLN A 129 -6.15 -10.23 5.35
C GLN A 129 -6.44 -9.30 6.53
N TYR A 130 -5.40 -8.73 7.15
CA TYR A 130 -5.53 -7.82 8.27
C TYR A 130 -6.30 -6.55 7.92
N VAL A 131 -5.98 -5.93 6.77
CA VAL A 131 -6.66 -4.75 6.24
C VAL A 131 -8.11 -5.08 5.85
N ALA A 132 -8.33 -6.18 5.12
CA ALA A 132 -9.66 -6.60 4.68
C ALA A 132 -10.62 -6.90 5.84
N GLN A 133 -10.12 -7.44 6.96
CA GLN A 133 -10.93 -7.66 8.17
C GLN A 133 -11.44 -6.35 8.76
N ARG A 134 -10.69 -5.26 8.65
CA ARG A 134 -11.02 -3.92 9.18
C ARG A 134 -11.80 -3.06 8.21
N ALA A 135 -11.69 -3.32 6.91
CA ALA A 135 -12.41 -2.60 5.88
C ALA A 135 -13.92 -2.83 6.00
N ASP A 136 -14.72 -1.81 5.74
CA ASP A 136 -16.18 -1.91 5.64
C ASP A 136 -16.60 -2.60 4.33
N GLU A 137 -15.81 -2.43 3.28
CA GLU A 137 -16.05 -2.99 1.96
C GLU A 137 -14.75 -3.48 1.32
N VAL A 138 -14.81 -4.62 0.65
CA VAL A 138 -13.68 -5.20 -0.11
C VAL A 138 -14.13 -5.51 -1.52
N ILE A 139 -13.41 -4.99 -2.51
CA ILE A 139 -13.72 -5.12 -3.93
C ILE A 139 -12.52 -5.74 -4.66
N LEU A 140 -12.75 -6.82 -5.39
CA LEU A 140 -11.78 -7.39 -6.33
C LEU A 140 -12.04 -6.82 -7.73
N MET A 141 -10.98 -6.30 -8.35
CA MET A 141 -11.04 -5.82 -9.74
C MET A 141 -10.56 -6.91 -10.70
N VAL A 142 -11.44 -7.39 -11.55
CA VAL A 142 -11.12 -8.38 -12.59
C VAL A 142 -11.40 -7.77 -13.96
N ALA A 143 -10.36 -7.57 -14.77
CA ALA A 143 -10.45 -6.96 -16.11
C ALA A 143 -11.22 -5.60 -16.09
N GLY A 144 -11.03 -4.79 -15.06
CA GLY A 144 -11.72 -3.50 -14.88
C GLY A 144 -13.15 -3.61 -14.35
N ILE A 145 -13.65 -4.82 -14.07
CA ILE A 145 -14.99 -5.05 -13.53
C ILE A 145 -14.89 -5.27 -12.01
N PRO A 146 -15.62 -4.49 -11.18
CA PRO A 146 -15.63 -4.66 -9.74
C PRO A 146 -16.46 -5.88 -9.33
N VAL A 147 -15.89 -6.69 -8.44
CA VAL A 147 -16.58 -7.79 -7.76
C VAL A 147 -16.54 -7.54 -6.26
N LYS A 148 -17.68 -7.30 -5.65
CA LYS A 148 -17.78 -7.11 -4.20
C LYS A 148 -17.56 -8.45 -3.49
N ILE A 149 -16.61 -8.47 -2.54
CA ILE A 149 -16.25 -9.64 -1.72
C ILE A 149 -16.83 -9.50 -0.32
N LYS A 150 -16.79 -8.27 0.21
CA LYS A 150 -17.31 -7.93 1.53
C LYS A 150 -18.16 -6.67 1.48
#